data_b19ccd19ac3c98c2047fad289082d35a
#
_entry.id   b19ccd19ac3c98c2047fad289082d35a
#
_cell.length_a   1.000
_cell.length_b   1.000
_cell.length_c   1.000
_cell.angle_alpha   90.00
_cell.angle_beta   90.00
_cell.angle_gamma   90.00
#
_symmetry.space_group_name_H-M   'P 1'
#
loop_
_entity.id
_entity.type
_entity.pdbx_description
1 polymer ?
#
loop_
_entity_poly.entity_id
_entity_poly.type
_entity_poly.pdbx_seq_one_letter_code
_entity_poly.pdbx_strand_id
1 'polypeptide(L)'
;MKKYSDACFYDSASTKHLEWVQHKDGVDCLEQGKNRDKLKSKLSIGLDPIEPSTYRKGVFFYLWSKPLVNYYHTVLDSVGCLTRYYAVLKEHPNTVLLINRTPRMKLDAYPPFVAELLDLLGIAYEYTDPTTQYETVYFGDTGAQEPVTLKRTQPGADYWALIDRIVDLCRPIDVPQFERVYLSRRAHANPMNNRKSVIGEDNTVKRGLVNEDAVVDILTELGYTEVFGENYTLGEKIKMFGGMHKYISTAGAGVTNPIFVRDHPVSVGGVHTPGFPFPGPRHDRHVLTSPQSCATIDLYKGRVVFEDPQPTKGYNHPWRINNLDAFAKWAATI
;
A
#
# COMPACT_ATOMS: atom_id res chain seq x y z
N MET A 1 -4.75 -20.05 4.11
CA MET A 1 -4.44 -20.11 2.66
C MET A 1 -5.44 -21.01 1.99
N LYS A 2 -6.06 -20.57 0.89
CA LYS A 2 -6.95 -21.40 0.08
C LYS A 2 -6.17 -22.08 -1.04
N LYS A 3 -6.60 -23.26 -1.45
CA LYS A 3 -6.07 -23.99 -2.59
C LYS A 3 -7.22 -24.28 -3.55
N TYR A 4 -7.03 -23.97 -4.82
CA TYR A 4 -7.96 -24.25 -5.90
C TYR A 4 -7.34 -25.24 -6.88
N SER A 5 -8.14 -26.17 -7.39
CA SER A 5 -7.76 -27.05 -8.50
C SER A 5 -8.51 -26.63 -9.75
N ASP A 6 -7.84 -26.72 -10.89
CA ASP A 6 -8.42 -26.39 -12.20
C ASP A 6 -9.02 -24.99 -12.24
N ALA A 7 -8.21 -24.00 -11.82
CA ALA A 7 -8.65 -22.62 -11.62
C ALA A 7 -8.53 -21.77 -12.89
N CYS A 8 -9.58 -21.01 -13.19
CA CYS A 8 -9.58 -19.94 -14.19
C CYS A 8 -9.92 -18.61 -13.53
N PHE A 9 -9.32 -17.53 -13.98
CA PHE A 9 -9.55 -16.19 -13.43
C PHE A 9 -10.39 -15.36 -14.39
N TYR A 10 -11.43 -14.74 -13.87
CA TYR A 10 -12.20 -13.75 -14.62
C TYR A 10 -11.39 -12.46 -14.77
N ASP A 11 -11.52 -11.83 -15.94
CA ASP A 11 -10.98 -10.49 -16.12
C ASP A 11 -11.72 -9.51 -15.19
N SER A 12 -10.97 -8.79 -14.39
CA SER A 12 -11.54 -7.84 -13.44
C SER A 12 -12.30 -6.68 -14.12
N ALA A 13 -11.98 -6.35 -15.36
CA ALA A 13 -12.71 -5.37 -16.15
C ALA A 13 -14.16 -5.84 -16.45
N SER A 14 -14.34 -7.13 -16.76
CA SER A 14 -15.66 -7.73 -17.03
C SER A 14 -16.51 -7.89 -15.78
N THR A 15 -15.89 -7.97 -14.61
CA THR A 15 -16.53 -8.24 -13.32
C THR A 15 -16.70 -7.02 -12.41
N LYS A 16 -16.79 -5.82 -12.98
CA LYS A 16 -16.86 -4.56 -12.22
C LYS A 16 -15.71 -4.35 -11.25
N HIS A 17 -14.52 -4.74 -11.69
CA HIS A 17 -13.27 -4.67 -10.92
C HIS A 17 -13.25 -5.54 -9.65
N LEU A 18 -14.05 -6.60 -9.59
CA LEU A 18 -13.98 -7.63 -8.59
C LEU A 18 -13.16 -8.82 -9.11
N GLU A 19 -12.46 -9.48 -8.21
CA GLU A 19 -11.66 -10.65 -8.57
C GLU A 19 -12.46 -11.93 -8.30
N TRP A 20 -12.63 -12.73 -9.32
CA TRP A 20 -13.36 -14.00 -9.27
C TRP A 20 -12.50 -15.13 -9.81
N VAL A 21 -12.67 -16.30 -9.26
CA VAL A 21 -12.05 -17.53 -9.72
C VAL A 21 -13.13 -18.59 -9.93
N GLN A 22 -13.14 -19.21 -11.11
CA GLN A 22 -13.87 -20.44 -11.39
C GLN A 22 -12.93 -21.60 -11.11
N HIS A 23 -13.40 -22.63 -10.44
CA HIS A 23 -12.64 -23.84 -10.14
C HIS A 23 -13.57 -25.06 -10.22
N LYS A 24 -13.03 -26.26 -10.12
CA LYS A 24 -13.79 -27.52 -10.28
C LYS A 24 -15.05 -27.62 -9.41
N ASP A 25 -15.06 -27.00 -8.23
CA ASP A 25 -16.17 -27.07 -7.28
C ASP A 25 -17.11 -25.84 -7.35
N GLY A 26 -16.89 -24.91 -8.29
CA GLY A 26 -17.74 -23.74 -8.49
C GLY A 26 -17.01 -22.42 -8.76
N VAL A 27 -17.62 -21.32 -8.36
CA VAL A 27 -17.08 -19.97 -8.54
C VAL A 27 -16.95 -19.27 -7.20
N ASP A 28 -15.76 -18.77 -6.91
CA ASP A 28 -15.45 -18.01 -5.70
C ASP A 28 -15.11 -16.54 -6.02
N CYS A 29 -15.67 -15.63 -5.22
CA CYS A 29 -15.22 -14.26 -5.19
C CYS A 29 -14.01 -14.16 -4.25
N LEU A 30 -12.90 -13.66 -4.77
CA LEU A 30 -11.67 -13.46 -4.01
C LEU A 30 -11.72 -12.23 -3.12
N GLU A 31 -12.76 -11.40 -3.25
CA GLU A 31 -13.02 -10.26 -2.38
C GLU A 31 -13.25 -10.68 -0.94
N GLN A 32 -12.73 -9.87 -0.04
CA GLN A 32 -12.85 -10.08 1.39
C GLN A 32 -13.51 -8.88 2.09
N GLY A 33 -14.21 -9.14 3.19
CA GLY A 33 -14.82 -8.14 4.04
C GLY A 33 -16.34 -8.24 4.17
N LYS A 34 -16.93 -7.38 4.99
CA LYS A 34 -18.37 -7.38 5.37
C LYS A 34 -19.36 -7.29 4.19
N ASN A 35 -18.89 -6.88 3.02
CA ASN A 35 -19.73 -6.78 1.81
C ASN A 35 -19.71 -8.04 0.94
N ARG A 36 -18.93 -9.05 1.30
CA ARG A 36 -18.75 -10.28 0.51
C ARG A 36 -20.07 -11.00 0.23
N ASP A 37 -20.87 -11.21 1.26
CA ASP A 37 -22.12 -11.96 1.12
C ASP A 37 -23.17 -11.18 0.33
N LYS A 38 -23.22 -9.86 0.52
CA LYS A 38 -24.08 -8.96 -0.26
C LYS A 38 -23.64 -8.84 -1.72
N LEU A 39 -22.33 -8.93 -1.97
CA LEU A 39 -21.76 -8.95 -3.32
C LEU A 39 -21.96 -10.32 -3.98
N LYS A 40 -21.75 -11.42 -3.26
CA LYS A 40 -22.03 -12.77 -3.78
C LYS A 40 -23.47 -12.91 -4.24
N SER A 41 -24.44 -12.50 -3.43
CA SER A 41 -25.86 -12.59 -3.79
C SER A 41 -26.29 -11.70 -4.97
N LYS A 42 -25.58 -10.61 -5.22
CA LYS A 42 -25.88 -9.70 -6.34
C LYS A 42 -25.18 -10.06 -7.65
N LEU A 43 -24.07 -10.76 -7.60
CA LEU A 43 -23.16 -10.96 -8.73
C LEU A 43 -22.99 -12.43 -9.16
N SER A 44 -23.45 -13.39 -8.36
CA SER A 44 -23.53 -14.79 -8.79
C SER A 44 -24.59 -15.03 -9.88
N ILE A 45 -25.40 -14.01 -10.15
CA ILE A 45 -26.44 -14.05 -11.18
C ILE A 45 -25.86 -13.37 -12.43
N GLY A 46 -25.05 -14.09 -13.21
CA GLY A 46 -24.66 -13.61 -14.54
C GLY A 46 -23.17 -13.60 -14.88
N LEU A 47 -22.34 -14.36 -14.20
CA LEU A 47 -21.02 -14.66 -14.74
C LEU A 47 -21.17 -15.89 -15.65
N ASP A 48 -20.95 -15.70 -16.93
CA ASP A 48 -20.87 -16.81 -17.87
C ASP A 48 -19.68 -17.72 -17.48
N PRO A 49 -19.83 -19.04 -17.52
CA PRO A 49 -18.72 -19.95 -17.29
C PRO A 49 -17.54 -19.64 -18.22
N ILE A 50 -16.34 -19.68 -17.66
CA ILE A 50 -15.12 -19.59 -18.47
C ILE A 50 -14.95 -20.96 -19.17
N GLU A 51 -14.83 -20.93 -20.50
CA GLU A 51 -14.40 -22.09 -21.28
C GLU A 51 -12.92 -21.91 -21.63
N PRO A 52 -12.01 -22.57 -20.88
CA PRO A 52 -10.59 -22.41 -21.11
C PRO A 52 -10.17 -23.05 -22.43
N SER A 53 -9.34 -22.34 -23.19
CA SER A 53 -8.71 -22.86 -24.41
C SER A 53 -7.31 -23.44 -24.16
N THR A 54 -6.74 -23.15 -22.99
CA THR A 54 -5.39 -23.57 -22.61
C THR A 54 -5.39 -24.15 -21.21
N TYR A 55 -4.58 -25.20 -21.00
CA TYR A 55 -4.36 -25.80 -19.69
C TYR A 55 -2.89 -25.73 -19.31
N ARG A 56 -2.59 -25.21 -18.13
CA ARG A 56 -1.23 -25.11 -17.60
C ARG A 56 -1.07 -26.01 -16.37
N LYS A 57 -0.17 -26.98 -16.51
CA LYS A 57 0.23 -27.87 -15.41
C LYS A 57 1.18 -27.12 -14.46
N GLY A 58 1.10 -27.47 -13.19
CA GLY A 58 2.01 -26.98 -12.15
C GLY A 58 1.31 -26.32 -11.00
N VAL A 59 2.14 -25.72 -10.16
CA VAL A 59 1.71 -25.01 -8.97
C VAL A 59 1.88 -23.50 -9.19
N PHE A 60 0.83 -22.79 -8.90
CA PHE A 60 0.76 -21.34 -9.03
C PHE A 60 0.37 -20.71 -7.71
N PHE A 61 0.83 -19.50 -7.48
CA PHE A 61 0.42 -18.70 -6.34
C PHE A 61 -0.16 -17.37 -6.85
N TYR A 62 -1.43 -17.14 -6.56
CA TYR A 62 -2.09 -15.92 -6.97
C TYR A 62 -1.92 -14.83 -5.90
N LEU A 63 -1.22 -13.76 -6.28
CA LEU A 63 -1.09 -12.57 -5.47
C LEU A 63 -2.31 -11.66 -5.66
N TRP A 64 -3.04 -11.45 -4.59
CA TRP A 64 -4.25 -10.62 -4.62
C TRP A 64 -3.97 -9.20 -5.08
N SER A 65 -4.65 -8.74 -6.12
CA SER A 65 -4.32 -7.49 -6.80
C SER A 65 -4.86 -6.23 -6.12
N LYS A 66 -5.85 -6.36 -5.24
CA LYS A 66 -6.42 -5.20 -4.55
C LYS A 66 -5.40 -4.38 -3.77
N PRO A 67 -4.50 -4.95 -2.99
CA PRO A 67 -3.45 -4.19 -2.34
C PRO A 67 -2.50 -3.52 -3.32
N LEU A 68 -2.23 -4.14 -4.46
CA LEU A 68 -1.19 -3.74 -5.40
C LEU A 68 -1.39 -2.35 -6.03
N VAL A 69 -2.60 -1.80 -6.01
CA VAL A 69 -2.89 -0.48 -6.58
C VAL A 69 -2.65 0.69 -5.62
N ASN A 70 -2.25 0.41 -4.38
CA ASN A 70 -2.02 1.42 -3.35
C ASN A 70 -0.73 1.13 -2.59
N TYR A 71 0.17 2.08 -2.53
CA TYR A 71 1.48 1.94 -1.90
C TYR A 71 1.42 1.40 -0.47
N TYR A 72 0.54 1.97 0.38
CA TYR A 72 0.33 1.52 1.75
C TYR A 72 -0.01 0.03 1.81
N HIS A 73 -0.98 -0.40 1.01
CA HIS A 73 -1.41 -1.79 0.97
C HIS A 73 -0.38 -2.71 0.30
N THR A 74 0.38 -2.22 -0.68
CA THR A 74 1.46 -3.01 -1.30
C THR A 74 2.53 -3.31 -0.27
N VAL A 75 2.99 -2.31 0.46
CA VAL A 75 4.04 -2.49 1.47
C VAL A 75 3.58 -3.38 2.62
N LEU A 76 2.34 -3.24 3.07
CA LEU A 76 1.86 -4.00 4.23
C LEU A 76 1.20 -5.32 3.85
N ASP A 77 0.18 -5.26 3.01
CA ASP A 77 -0.66 -6.44 2.76
C ASP A 77 -0.03 -7.38 1.73
N SER A 78 0.59 -6.82 0.66
CA SER A 78 1.23 -7.67 -0.36
C SER A 78 2.50 -8.33 0.17
N VAL A 79 3.31 -7.63 0.97
CA VAL A 79 4.44 -8.26 1.65
C VAL A 79 3.97 -9.39 2.57
N GLY A 80 2.85 -9.19 3.30
CA GLY A 80 2.22 -10.26 4.06
C GLY A 80 1.78 -11.46 3.22
N CYS A 81 1.28 -11.23 2.00
CA CYS A 81 0.97 -12.31 1.05
C CYS A 81 2.23 -13.02 0.55
N LEU A 82 3.29 -12.29 0.30
CA LEU A 82 4.55 -12.85 -0.20
C LEU A 82 5.23 -13.78 0.80
N THR A 83 5.04 -13.60 2.11
CA THR A 83 5.53 -14.59 3.09
C THR A 83 4.93 -15.97 2.84
N ARG A 84 3.68 -16.02 2.38
CA ARG A 84 2.99 -17.28 2.07
C ARG A 84 3.39 -17.84 0.72
N TYR A 85 3.66 -16.97 -0.24
CA TYR A 85 4.27 -17.38 -1.50
C TYR A 85 5.58 -18.13 -1.22
N TYR A 86 6.45 -17.60 -0.35
CA TYR A 86 7.68 -18.27 0.02
C TYR A 86 7.46 -19.60 0.75
N ALA A 87 6.40 -19.71 1.55
CA ALA A 87 6.04 -21.00 2.17
C ALA A 87 5.63 -22.04 1.11
N VAL A 88 4.82 -21.65 0.12
CA VAL A 88 4.44 -22.54 -1.00
C VAL A 88 5.66 -22.86 -1.86
N LEU A 89 6.51 -21.88 -2.16
CA LEU A 89 7.73 -22.07 -2.96
C LEU A 89 8.70 -23.07 -2.31
N LYS A 90 8.76 -23.10 -0.98
CA LYS A 90 9.58 -24.07 -0.23
C LYS A 90 9.09 -25.51 -0.43
N GLU A 91 7.79 -25.71 -0.52
CA GLU A 91 7.18 -27.04 -0.76
C GLU A 91 7.16 -27.39 -2.26
N HIS A 92 7.03 -26.37 -3.10
CA HIS A 92 6.90 -26.46 -4.56
C HIS A 92 7.86 -25.48 -5.24
N PRO A 93 9.14 -25.85 -5.45
CA PRO A 93 10.18 -24.90 -5.93
C PRO A 93 9.91 -24.24 -7.27
N ASN A 94 9.05 -24.83 -8.10
CA ASN A 94 8.69 -24.29 -9.42
C ASN A 94 7.37 -23.48 -9.41
N THR A 95 6.96 -22.99 -8.24
CA THR A 95 5.73 -22.19 -8.12
C THR A 95 5.87 -20.86 -8.85
N VAL A 96 4.95 -20.60 -9.77
CA VAL A 96 4.88 -19.32 -10.50
C VAL A 96 3.94 -18.37 -9.78
N LEU A 97 4.38 -17.11 -9.58
CA LEU A 97 3.54 -16.06 -9.05
C LEU A 97 2.61 -15.53 -10.14
N LEU A 98 1.31 -15.49 -9.87
CA LEU A 98 0.30 -14.91 -10.75
C LEU A 98 -0.23 -13.60 -10.18
N ILE A 99 -0.41 -12.61 -11.06
CA ILE A 99 -1.08 -11.34 -10.77
C ILE A 99 -2.23 -11.19 -11.75
N ASN A 100 -3.35 -10.62 -11.32
CA ASN A 100 -4.44 -10.34 -12.26
C ASN A 100 -3.94 -9.44 -13.41
N ARG A 101 -4.35 -9.76 -14.63
CA ARG A 101 -3.95 -9.01 -15.83
C ARG A 101 -4.40 -7.55 -15.78
N THR A 102 -5.60 -7.32 -15.26
CA THR A 102 -6.20 -5.98 -15.20
C THR A 102 -6.11 -5.44 -13.77
N PRO A 103 -5.42 -4.32 -13.56
CA PRO A 103 -5.40 -3.66 -12.26
C PRO A 103 -6.81 -3.25 -11.82
N ARG A 104 -7.03 -3.30 -10.52
CA ARG A 104 -8.28 -2.77 -9.95
C ARG A 104 -8.29 -1.24 -9.97
N MET A 105 -9.45 -0.65 -9.64
CA MET A 105 -9.64 0.80 -9.54
C MET A 105 -9.51 1.55 -10.88
N LYS A 106 -9.82 0.90 -12.01
CA LYS A 106 -9.80 1.52 -13.35
C LYS A 106 -8.42 2.09 -13.73
N LEU A 107 -7.35 1.48 -13.25
CA LEU A 107 -6.01 1.81 -13.69
C LEU A 107 -5.69 1.06 -14.97
N ASP A 108 -5.00 1.72 -15.89
CA ASP A 108 -4.55 1.11 -17.15
C ASP A 108 -3.39 0.14 -16.92
N ALA A 109 -2.60 0.35 -15.87
CA ALA A 109 -1.49 -0.49 -15.48
C ALA A 109 -1.27 -0.49 -13.96
N TYR A 110 -0.55 -1.48 -13.44
CA TYR A 110 -0.09 -1.46 -12.06
C TYR A 110 0.91 -0.33 -11.83
N PRO A 111 0.89 0.28 -10.62
CA PRO A 111 1.91 1.25 -10.25
C PRO A 111 3.32 0.63 -10.33
N PRO A 112 4.35 1.39 -10.74
CA PRO A 112 5.72 0.89 -10.90
C PRO A 112 6.27 0.16 -9.68
N PHE A 113 5.95 0.63 -8.48
CA PHE A 113 6.42 0.01 -7.23
C PHE A 113 6.02 -1.46 -7.04
N VAL A 114 5.05 -1.98 -7.82
CA VAL A 114 4.67 -3.40 -7.78
C VAL A 114 5.73 -4.25 -8.47
N ALA A 115 6.08 -3.89 -9.72
CA ALA A 115 7.16 -4.55 -10.45
C ALA A 115 8.48 -4.39 -9.69
N GLU A 116 8.79 -3.18 -9.25
CA GLU A 116 10.00 -2.88 -8.47
C GLU A 116 10.13 -3.76 -7.21
N LEU A 117 9.02 -4.03 -6.48
CA LEU A 117 9.04 -4.92 -5.33
C LEU A 117 9.37 -6.36 -5.71
N LEU A 118 8.75 -6.86 -6.79
CA LEU A 118 8.95 -8.23 -7.22
C LEU A 118 10.35 -8.44 -7.81
N ASP A 119 10.82 -7.48 -8.61
CA ASP A 119 12.16 -7.48 -9.18
C ASP A 119 13.24 -7.42 -8.09
N LEU A 120 13.05 -6.55 -7.08
CA LEU A 120 13.94 -6.45 -5.92
C LEU A 120 14.06 -7.78 -5.17
N LEU A 121 12.96 -8.51 -5.05
CA LEU A 121 12.93 -9.82 -4.41
C LEU A 121 13.37 -10.97 -5.31
N GLY A 122 13.64 -10.71 -6.59
CA GLY A 122 13.98 -11.72 -7.60
C GLY A 122 12.82 -12.66 -7.90
N ILE A 123 11.58 -12.19 -7.78
CA ILE A 123 10.38 -12.99 -8.01
C ILE A 123 9.92 -12.81 -9.45
N ALA A 124 10.03 -13.88 -10.25
CA ALA A 124 9.38 -13.94 -11.55
C ALA A 124 7.86 -14.06 -11.37
N TYR A 125 7.12 -13.29 -12.16
CA TYR A 125 5.66 -13.31 -12.13
C TYR A 125 5.06 -13.28 -13.53
N GLU A 126 3.82 -13.72 -13.62
CA GLU A 126 3.04 -13.68 -14.84
C GLU A 126 1.67 -13.06 -14.59
N TYR A 127 1.08 -12.50 -15.62
CA TYR A 127 -0.31 -12.07 -15.57
C TYR A 127 -1.26 -13.25 -15.80
N THR A 128 -2.37 -13.28 -15.08
CA THR A 128 -3.43 -14.24 -15.36
C THR A 128 -3.96 -14.06 -16.77
N ASP A 129 -4.23 -15.17 -17.43
CA ASP A 129 -4.93 -15.20 -18.72
C ASP A 129 -6.33 -15.77 -18.50
N PRO A 130 -7.40 -15.03 -18.85
CA PRO A 130 -8.78 -15.50 -18.65
C PRO A 130 -9.14 -16.74 -19.50
N THR A 131 -8.35 -17.05 -20.52
CA THR A 131 -8.55 -18.24 -21.36
C THR A 131 -7.74 -19.45 -20.88
N THR A 132 -6.98 -19.31 -19.79
CA THR A 132 -6.11 -20.35 -19.27
C THR A 132 -6.66 -20.95 -17.97
N GLN A 133 -6.73 -22.27 -17.94
CA GLN A 133 -6.97 -23.05 -16.73
C GLN A 133 -5.64 -23.48 -16.09
N TYR A 134 -5.51 -23.24 -14.80
CA TYR A 134 -4.31 -23.53 -14.01
C TYR A 134 -4.57 -24.74 -13.09
N GLU A 135 -3.70 -25.74 -13.13
CA GLU A 135 -3.87 -27.01 -12.41
C GLU A 135 -4.03 -26.85 -10.91
N THR A 136 -3.13 -26.14 -10.26
CA THR A 136 -3.18 -25.90 -8.83
C THR A 136 -2.82 -24.44 -8.53
N VAL A 137 -3.73 -23.71 -7.92
CA VAL A 137 -3.52 -22.31 -7.51
C VAL A 137 -3.67 -22.17 -6.00
N TYR A 138 -2.61 -21.72 -5.35
CA TYR A 138 -2.69 -21.26 -3.98
C TYR A 138 -3.08 -19.77 -3.98
N PHE A 139 -4.10 -19.45 -3.23
CA PHE A 139 -4.48 -18.09 -2.99
C PHE A 139 -3.93 -17.65 -1.64
N GLY A 140 -2.96 -16.76 -1.69
CA GLY A 140 -2.57 -15.98 -0.53
C GLY A 140 -3.71 -15.01 -0.24
N ASP A 141 -4.74 -15.49 0.42
CA ASP A 141 -5.54 -14.56 1.15
C ASP A 141 -4.54 -13.83 2.06
N THR A 142 -4.71 -12.53 2.23
CA THR A 142 -3.77 -11.65 2.92
C THR A 142 -3.49 -12.07 4.36
N GLY A 143 -3.63 -13.33 4.57
CA GLY A 143 -3.51 -13.90 5.83
C GLY A 143 -4.46 -13.47 6.83
N ALA A 144 -4.72 -12.84 6.15
CA ALA A 144 -5.30 -11.88 6.53
C ALA A 144 -6.55 -11.74 5.80
N GLN A 145 -7.32 -12.51 5.94
CA GLN A 145 -8.68 -12.12 5.89
C GLN A 145 -8.87 -10.86 6.68
N GLU A 146 -7.72 -10.44 7.20
CA GLU A 146 -7.54 -9.26 7.94
C GLU A 146 -6.18 -8.77 7.63
N PRO A 147 -6.11 -7.77 6.75
CA PRO A 147 -4.89 -7.05 6.54
C PRO A 147 -4.26 -6.80 7.91
N VAL A 148 -2.95 -6.95 7.98
CA VAL A 148 -2.14 -6.55 9.13
C VAL A 148 -2.70 -5.27 9.76
N THR A 149 -3.31 -4.43 8.92
CA THR A 149 -3.96 -3.17 9.26
C THR A 149 -5.37 -3.29 9.89
N LEU A 150 -6.10 -4.37 9.65
CA LEU A 150 -7.50 -4.47 10.12
C LEU A 150 -7.68 -5.30 11.39
N LYS A 151 -6.80 -6.25 11.67
CA LYS A 151 -6.87 -7.06 12.88
C LYS A 151 -5.76 -6.81 13.86
N ARG A 152 -5.48 -5.85 14.44
CA ARG A 152 -4.81 -5.70 15.74
C ARG A 152 -3.79 -6.80 16.14
N THR A 153 -3.47 -7.74 15.26
CA THR A 153 -2.46 -8.76 15.44
C THR A 153 -1.16 -8.26 14.86
N GLN A 154 -0.11 -8.31 15.66
CA GLN A 154 1.23 -7.99 15.17
C GLN A 154 1.58 -8.95 14.01
N PRO A 155 2.26 -8.45 12.98
CA PRO A 155 2.81 -9.30 11.94
C PRO A 155 3.71 -10.37 12.54
N GLY A 156 3.66 -11.58 11.99
CA GLY A 156 4.52 -12.68 12.42
C GLY A 156 5.99 -12.45 12.10
N ALA A 157 6.86 -13.29 12.65
CA ALA A 157 8.31 -13.22 12.43
C ALA A 157 8.69 -13.27 10.94
N ASP A 158 8.00 -14.09 10.14
CA ASP A 158 8.26 -14.22 8.70
C ASP A 158 8.01 -12.92 7.93
N TYR A 159 7.01 -12.15 8.35
CA TYR A 159 6.75 -10.84 7.76
C TYR A 159 7.93 -9.88 8.02
N TRP A 160 8.40 -9.82 9.26
CA TRP A 160 9.51 -8.94 9.62
C TRP A 160 10.82 -9.38 8.96
N ALA A 161 11.06 -10.68 8.89
CA ALA A 161 12.22 -11.22 8.18
C ALA A 161 12.19 -10.84 6.69
N LEU A 162 10.99 -10.78 6.07
CA LEU A 162 10.87 -10.33 4.69
C LEU A 162 11.10 -8.82 4.56
N ILE A 163 10.61 -8.00 5.50
CA ILE A 163 10.91 -6.56 5.55
C ILE A 163 12.43 -6.35 5.72
N ASP A 164 13.08 -7.05 6.64
CA ASP A 164 14.53 -6.96 6.85
C ASP A 164 15.29 -7.29 5.56
N ARG A 165 14.91 -8.39 4.88
CA ARG A 165 15.48 -8.75 3.58
C ARG A 165 15.30 -7.66 2.54
N ILE A 166 14.10 -7.06 2.44
CA ILE A 166 13.83 -5.97 1.50
C ILE A 166 14.74 -4.77 1.79
N VAL A 167 14.88 -4.40 3.06
CA VAL A 167 15.77 -3.31 3.49
C VAL A 167 17.22 -3.62 3.13
N ASP A 168 17.69 -4.82 3.42
CA ASP A 168 19.07 -5.25 3.11
C ASP A 168 19.37 -5.20 1.61
N LEU A 169 18.44 -5.63 0.77
CA LEU A 169 18.57 -5.55 -0.69
C LEU A 169 18.67 -4.10 -1.20
N CYS A 170 18.11 -3.14 -0.47
CA CYS A 170 18.19 -1.72 -0.81
C CYS A 170 19.43 -1.02 -0.25
N ARG A 171 20.20 -1.62 0.68
CA ARG A 171 21.40 -1.00 1.28
C ARG A 171 22.43 -0.49 0.26
N PRO A 172 22.71 -1.20 -0.86
CA PRO A 172 23.67 -0.76 -1.85
C PRO A 172 23.21 0.41 -2.73
N ILE A 173 21.91 0.78 -2.68
CA ILE A 173 21.38 1.85 -3.55
C ILE A 173 21.97 3.19 -3.11
N ASP A 174 22.55 3.90 -4.09
CA ASP A 174 23.09 5.25 -3.86
C ASP A 174 21.97 6.29 -3.99
N VAL A 175 21.53 6.80 -2.85
CA VAL A 175 20.51 7.85 -2.74
C VAL A 175 20.79 8.69 -1.49
N PRO A 176 20.53 10.01 -1.52
CA PRO A 176 20.65 10.85 -0.34
C PRO A 176 19.82 10.32 0.83
N GLN A 177 20.41 10.30 2.02
CA GLN A 177 19.74 9.98 3.26
C GLN A 177 19.59 11.24 4.10
N PHE A 178 18.46 11.39 4.77
CA PHE A 178 18.13 12.54 5.58
C PHE A 178 17.76 12.11 6.98
N GLU A 179 18.34 12.75 8.00
CA GLU A 179 17.98 12.43 9.39
C GLU A 179 16.57 12.84 9.75
N ARG A 180 16.08 13.93 9.16
CA ARG A 180 14.75 14.49 9.41
C ARG A 180 14.03 14.66 8.10
N VAL A 181 12.91 14.00 7.94
CA VAL A 181 12.13 13.97 6.70
C VAL A 181 10.72 14.48 6.91
N TYR A 182 10.32 15.42 6.09
CA TYR A 182 8.93 15.77 5.86
C TYR A 182 8.48 15.19 4.52
N LEU A 183 7.53 14.26 4.55
CA LEU A 183 6.92 13.74 3.33
C LEU A 183 5.81 14.68 2.87
N SER A 184 6.14 15.50 1.91
CA SER A 184 5.23 16.48 1.30
C SER A 184 4.21 15.83 0.38
N ARG A 185 3.07 16.48 0.27
CA ARG A 185 2.02 16.16 -0.69
C ARG A 185 1.77 17.31 -1.67
N ARG A 186 2.59 18.34 -1.67
CA ARG A 186 2.50 19.41 -2.67
C ARG A 186 2.52 18.77 -4.07
N ALA A 187 1.65 19.26 -4.94
CA ALA A 187 1.72 18.91 -6.34
C ALA A 187 3.01 19.46 -6.94
N HIS A 188 4.05 18.66 -6.95
CA HIS A 188 5.15 18.94 -7.86
C HIS A 188 4.65 18.56 -9.26
N ALA A 189 4.85 19.47 -10.22
CA ALA A 189 4.64 19.21 -11.63
C ALA A 189 5.68 18.18 -12.11
N ASN A 190 5.57 16.93 -11.61
CA ASN A 190 6.33 15.83 -12.14
C ASN A 190 5.57 15.32 -13.37
N PRO A 191 6.11 15.49 -14.58
CA PRO A 191 5.47 15.01 -15.81
C PRO A 191 5.24 13.49 -15.81
N MET A 192 5.93 12.73 -14.95
CA MET A 192 5.67 11.30 -14.75
C MET A 192 4.42 11.02 -13.89
N ASN A 193 3.93 11.98 -13.14
CA ASN A 193 2.78 11.86 -12.25
C ASN A 193 1.47 12.38 -12.85
N ASN A 194 1.28 12.23 -14.13
CA ASN A 194 -0.01 12.46 -14.81
C ASN A 194 -1.14 11.53 -14.28
N ARG A 195 -1.16 11.29 -12.97
CA ARG A 195 -2.18 10.51 -12.31
C ARG A 195 -3.34 11.41 -11.93
N LYS A 196 -4.36 11.45 -12.79
CA LYS A 196 -5.70 12.01 -12.52
C LYS A 196 -6.28 11.61 -11.14
N SER A 197 -5.67 10.67 -10.43
CA SER A 197 -6.08 10.23 -9.10
C SER A 197 -5.55 11.11 -7.96
N VAL A 198 -4.49 11.86 -8.16
CA VAL A 198 -3.89 12.75 -7.14
C VAL A 198 -4.31 14.19 -7.35
N ILE A 199 -4.47 14.60 -8.61
CA ILE A 199 -4.91 15.93 -9.00
C ILE A 199 -6.40 15.88 -9.30
N GLY A 200 -7.21 16.78 -8.73
CA GLY A 200 -8.62 16.95 -9.07
C GLY A 200 -8.80 17.37 -10.53
N GLU A 201 -10.03 17.30 -11.03
CA GLU A 201 -10.38 17.76 -12.40
C GLU A 201 -10.05 19.25 -12.61
N ASP A 202 -9.97 20.00 -11.52
CA ASP A 202 -9.63 21.43 -11.44
C ASP A 202 -8.14 21.69 -11.16
N ASN A 203 -7.27 20.68 -11.30
CA ASN A 203 -5.84 20.73 -10.95
C ASN A 203 -5.56 20.95 -9.46
N THR A 204 -6.53 20.82 -8.58
CA THR A 204 -6.29 20.88 -7.14
C THR A 204 -5.81 19.53 -6.61
N VAL A 205 -4.85 19.55 -5.68
CA VAL A 205 -4.36 18.34 -5.02
C VAL A 205 -5.45 17.80 -4.10
N LYS A 206 -5.92 16.60 -4.37
CA LYS A 206 -6.85 15.94 -3.45
C LYS A 206 -6.21 15.80 -2.08
N ARG A 207 -6.88 16.31 -1.04
CA ARG A 207 -6.34 16.41 0.32
C ARG A 207 -5.11 17.31 0.44
N GLY A 208 -4.98 18.33 -0.43
CA GLY A 208 -3.89 19.28 -0.37
C GLY A 208 -3.95 20.12 0.91
N LEU A 209 -2.80 20.36 1.50
CA LEU A 209 -2.63 21.32 2.60
C LEU A 209 -2.39 22.70 1.99
N VAL A 210 -3.37 23.61 2.08
CA VAL A 210 -3.32 24.90 1.38
C VAL A 210 -2.27 25.86 1.93
N ASN A 211 -1.87 25.70 3.18
CA ASN A 211 -0.77 26.44 3.80
C ASN A 211 0.49 25.58 3.97
N GLU A 212 0.73 24.66 3.05
CA GLU A 212 1.87 23.74 3.14
C GLU A 212 3.21 24.46 3.00
N ASP A 213 3.27 25.59 2.26
CA ASP A 213 4.48 26.40 2.16
C ASP A 213 4.95 26.88 3.54
N ALA A 214 4.05 27.46 4.32
CA ALA A 214 4.37 27.88 5.68
C ALA A 214 4.72 26.72 6.62
N VAL A 215 4.14 25.54 6.39
CA VAL A 215 4.51 24.31 7.12
C VAL A 215 5.92 23.84 6.73
N VAL A 216 6.26 23.91 5.46
CA VAL A 216 7.61 23.57 4.96
C VAL A 216 8.64 24.54 5.51
N ASP A 217 8.36 25.85 5.54
CA ASP A 217 9.28 26.85 6.10
C ASP A 217 9.59 26.52 7.57
N ILE A 218 8.55 26.30 8.39
CA ILE A 218 8.71 25.90 9.80
C ILE A 218 9.53 24.62 9.92
N LEU A 219 9.24 23.60 9.13
CA LEU A 219 9.94 22.32 9.21
C LEU A 219 11.39 22.45 8.73
N THR A 220 11.66 23.27 7.73
CA THR A 220 13.02 23.56 7.25
C THR A 220 13.85 24.24 8.34
N GLU A 221 13.28 25.22 9.06
CA GLU A 221 13.93 25.85 10.22
C GLU A 221 14.24 24.84 11.34
N LEU A 222 13.40 23.79 11.47
CA LEU A 222 13.64 22.69 12.40
C LEU A 222 14.58 21.60 11.85
N GLY A 223 15.17 21.82 10.66
CA GLY A 223 16.15 20.94 10.02
C GLY A 223 15.52 19.72 9.30
N TYR A 224 14.22 19.77 8.97
CA TYR A 224 13.61 18.75 8.14
C TYR A 224 13.89 19.00 6.65
N THR A 225 14.13 17.94 5.92
CA THR A 225 14.17 17.96 4.46
C THR A 225 12.82 17.59 3.90
N GLU A 226 12.27 18.43 3.03
CA GLU A 226 11.07 18.10 2.27
C GLU A 226 11.38 17.05 1.21
N VAL A 227 10.60 15.97 1.20
CA VAL A 227 10.75 14.86 0.27
C VAL A 227 9.43 14.62 -0.46
N PHE A 228 9.54 14.41 -1.77
CA PHE A 228 8.43 14.01 -2.65
C PHE A 228 8.59 12.52 -2.99
N GLY A 229 7.81 11.67 -2.34
CA GLY A 229 7.99 10.22 -2.48
C GLY A 229 7.81 9.69 -3.91
N GLU A 230 7.07 10.40 -4.76
CA GLU A 230 6.88 10.06 -6.16
C GLU A 230 8.12 10.25 -7.04
N ASN A 231 9.11 11.00 -6.58
CA ASN A 231 10.35 11.24 -7.33
C ASN A 231 11.35 10.08 -7.22
N TYR A 232 11.04 9.07 -6.42
CA TYR A 232 11.95 7.97 -6.11
C TYR A 232 11.33 6.62 -6.46
N THR A 233 12.15 5.70 -6.92
CA THR A 233 11.80 4.28 -7.04
C THR A 233 11.49 3.68 -5.67
N LEU A 234 10.92 2.48 -5.63
CA LEU A 234 10.65 1.80 -4.36
C LEU A 234 11.95 1.54 -3.58
N GLY A 235 12.98 1.06 -4.26
CA GLY A 235 14.27 0.78 -3.62
C GLY A 235 14.93 2.03 -3.03
N GLU A 236 14.93 3.14 -3.77
CA GLU A 236 15.42 4.43 -3.29
C GLU A 236 14.63 4.94 -2.07
N LYS A 237 13.31 4.82 -2.09
CA LYS A 237 12.46 5.15 -0.92
C LYS A 237 12.85 4.33 0.30
N ILE A 238 12.98 3.02 0.13
CA ILE A 238 13.33 2.11 1.24
C ILE A 238 14.68 2.51 1.82
N LYS A 239 15.68 2.74 0.97
CA LYS A 239 17.00 3.16 1.42
C LYS A 239 16.98 4.51 2.11
N MET A 240 16.35 5.52 1.51
CA MET A 240 16.28 6.89 2.04
C MET A 240 15.53 6.92 3.38
N PHE A 241 14.33 6.32 3.45
CA PHE A 241 13.53 6.31 4.66
C PHE A 241 14.10 5.39 5.74
N GLY A 242 14.86 4.36 5.36
CA GLY A 242 15.54 3.49 6.31
C GLY A 242 16.57 4.21 7.19
N GLY A 243 17.12 5.32 6.73
CA GLY A 243 18.12 6.13 7.46
C GLY A 243 17.55 7.27 8.32
N MET A 244 16.24 7.52 8.29
CA MET A 244 15.67 8.68 9.01
C MET A 244 15.51 8.44 10.52
N HIS A 245 15.79 9.47 11.31
CA HIS A 245 15.55 9.48 12.76
C HIS A 245 14.25 10.20 13.14
N LYS A 246 13.82 11.14 12.32
CA LYS A 246 12.58 11.91 12.52
C LYS A 246 11.78 11.95 11.23
N TYR A 247 10.50 11.73 11.33
CA TYR A 247 9.60 11.69 10.20
C TYR A 247 8.30 12.41 10.49
N ILE A 248 7.93 13.35 9.64
CA ILE A 248 6.61 13.99 9.70
C ILE A 248 5.89 13.78 8.37
N SER A 249 4.63 13.39 8.45
CA SER A 249 3.77 13.28 7.26
C SER A 249 2.32 13.60 7.57
N THR A 250 1.59 13.96 6.52
CA THR A 250 0.14 14.02 6.56
C THR A 250 -0.47 12.64 6.32
N ALA A 251 -1.72 12.44 6.73
CA ALA A 251 -2.43 11.18 6.52
C ALA A 251 -2.45 10.77 5.04
N GLY A 252 -1.98 9.56 4.76
CA GLY A 252 -1.87 9.01 3.41
C GLY A 252 -1.02 7.74 3.36
N ALA A 253 -0.76 7.23 2.17
CA ALA A 253 -0.02 5.98 1.99
C ALA A 253 1.43 6.05 2.50
N GLY A 254 2.05 7.23 2.49
CA GLY A 254 3.42 7.44 2.95
C GLY A 254 3.66 7.21 4.44
N VAL A 255 2.59 7.13 5.25
CA VAL A 255 2.71 6.81 6.69
C VAL A 255 3.32 5.44 6.96
N THR A 256 3.46 4.59 5.94
CA THR A 256 4.12 3.29 6.06
C THR A 256 5.64 3.34 6.00
N ASN A 257 6.22 4.43 5.50
CA ASN A 257 7.67 4.52 5.30
C ASN A 257 8.52 4.22 6.55
N PRO A 258 8.11 4.58 7.80
CA PRO A 258 8.86 4.24 9.00
C PRO A 258 9.07 2.73 9.22
N ILE A 259 8.32 1.85 8.55
CA ILE A 259 8.52 0.39 8.63
C ILE A 259 9.92 -0.04 8.16
N PHE A 260 10.55 0.78 7.31
CA PHE A 260 11.88 0.50 6.77
C PHE A 260 13.03 0.91 7.71
N VAL A 261 12.74 1.62 8.80
CA VAL A 261 13.72 1.91 9.83
C VAL A 261 13.85 0.70 10.73
N ARG A 262 15.01 0.01 10.65
CA ARG A 262 15.22 -1.28 11.32
C ARG A 262 16.36 -1.25 12.32
N ASP A 263 17.31 -0.35 12.16
CA ASP A 263 18.58 -0.39 12.88
C ASP A 263 18.66 0.61 14.03
N HIS A 264 17.70 1.54 14.14
CA HIS A 264 17.70 2.60 15.17
C HIS A 264 16.27 3.11 15.46
N PRO A 265 16.06 3.85 16.54
CA PRO A 265 14.79 4.49 16.85
C PRO A 265 14.41 5.57 15.84
N VAL A 266 13.12 5.69 15.54
CA VAL A 266 12.55 6.78 14.74
C VAL A 266 11.36 7.42 15.44
N SER A 267 11.34 8.76 15.48
CA SER A 267 10.18 9.53 15.93
C SER A 267 9.30 9.90 14.75
N VAL A 268 8.01 9.55 14.84
CA VAL A 268 7.04 9.76 13.76
C VAL A 268 6.00 10.77 14.19
N GLY A 269 5.93 11.89 13.49
CA GLY A 269 4.88 12.90 13.62
C GLY A 269 3.79 12.68 12.57
N GLY A 270 2.55 12.58 13.00
CA GLY A 270 1.40 12.42 12.11
C GLY A 270 0.44 13.60 12.16
N VAL A 271 0.09 14.15 11.00
CA VAL A 271 -0.94 15.20 10.89
C VAL A 271 -2.21 14.61 10.28
N HIS A 272 -3.30 14.66 11.04
CA HIS A 272 -4.61 14.23 10.56
C HIS A 272 -5.13 15.14 9.46
N THR A 273 -5.68 14.54 8.40
CA THR A 273 -6.53 15.25 7.46
C THR A 273 -7.96 15.29 8.02
N PRO A 274 -8.69 16.41 7.96
CA PRO A 274 -10.07 16.45 8.40
C PRO A 274 -10.90 15.35 7.73
N GLY A 275 -11.71 14.62 8.50
CA GLY A 275 -12.54 13.52 7.99
C GLY A 275 -11.78 12.23 7.60
N PHE A 276 -10.45 12.26 7.60
CA PHE A 276 -9.62 11.06 7.40
C PHE A 276 -8.57 11.05 8.53
N PRO A 277 -8.85 10.34 9.61
CA PRO A 277 -7.88 10.23 10.69
C PRO A 277 -6.58 9.65 10.13
N PHE A 278 -5.45 10.16 10.60
CA PHE A 278 -4.18 9.46 10.47
C PHE A 278 -4.45 8.03 10.89
N PRO A 279 -3.93 7.02 10.17
CA PRO A 279 -4.24 5.65 10.49
C PRO A 279 -4.26 5.54 12.00
N GLY A 280 -5.42 5.23 12.55
CA GLY A 280 -5.73 5.54 13.94
C GLY A 280 -4.78 4.82 14.89
N PRO A 281 -4.64 5.27 16.12
CA PRO A 281 -3.69 4.73 17.11
C PRO A 281 -3.80 3.22 17.34
N ARG A 282 -4.79 2.58 16.74
CA ARG A 282 -4.99 1.13 16.78
C ARG A 282 -4.38 0.37 15.61
N HIS A 283 -4.22 1.00 14.44
CA HIS A 283 -3.74 0.32 13.23
C HIS A 283 -2.22 0.40 13.08
N ASP A 284 -1.66 1.57 13.30
CA ASP A 284 -0.27 1.80 12.97
C ASP A 284 0.69 1.55 14.11
N ARG A 285 0.22 1.64 15.36
CA ARG A 285 1.03 1.24 16.49
C ARG A 285 1.56 -0.18 16.36
N HIS A 286 0.74 -1.11 15.83
CA HIS A 286 1.18 -2.50 15.70
C HIS A 286 2.16 -2.75 14.56
N VAL A 287 2.09 -1.94 13.50
CA VAL A 287 2.98 -2.06 12.34
C VAL A 287 4.24 -1.25 12.54
N LEU A 288 4.11 -0.01 13.02
CA LEU A 288 5.22 0.92 13.16
C LEU A 288 5.94 0.78 14.50
N THR A 289 5.28 0.26 15.54
CA THR A 289 5.86 0.07 16.87
C THR A 289 6.13 -1.39 17.21
N SER A 290 6.37 -2.24 16.23
CA SER A 290 6.90 -3.56 16.54
C SER A 290 8.24 -3.43 17.24
N PRO A 291 8.65 -4.41 18.03
CA PRO A 291 9.97 -4.38 18.68
C PRO A 291 11.14 -4.13 17.72
N GLN A 292 10.94 -4.50 16.43
CA GLN A 292 11.93 -4.32 15.39
C GLN A 292 11.87 -2.96 14.69
N SER A 293 10.73 -2.27 14.66
CA SER A 293 10.63 -0.98 14.00
C SER A 293 11.12 0.20 14.84
N CYS A 294 11.24 0.02 16.16
CA CYS A 294 11.66 1.08 17.10
C CYS A 294 10.93 2.43 16.96
N ALA A 295 9.77 2.44 16.33
CA ALA A 295 9.06 3.68 16.03
C ALA A 295 8.22 4.18 17.21
N THR A 296 8.34 5.47 17.52
CA THR A 296 7.40 6.19 18.37
C THR A 296 6.52 7.09 17.55
N ILE A 297 5.22 7.16 17.87
CA ILE A 297 4.27 7.96 17.10
C ILE A 297 3.65 9.03 17.98
N ASP A 298 3.76 10.28 17.59
CA ASP A 298 3.01 11.39 18.16
C ASP A 298 2.13 12.05 17.10
N LEU A 299 0.87 12.30 17.45
CA LEU A 299 -0.11 12.88 16.56
C LEU A 299 -0.32 14.35 16.89
N TYR A 300 -0.26 15.19 15.86
CA TYR A 300 -0.62 16.58 16.01
C TYR A 300 -2.07 16.72 16.48
N LYS A 301 -2.27 17.27 17.67
CA LYS A 301 -3.58 17.44 18.32
C LYS A 301 -4.21 18.80 18.05
N GLY A 302 -3.50 19.69 17.34
CA GLY A 302 -4.03 21.00 16.98
C GLY A 302 -5.14 20.91 15.95
N ARG A 303 -5.88 22.02 15.84
CA ARG A 303 -7.01 22.10 14.93
C ARG A 303 -6.58 22.13 13.48
N VAL A 304 -7.08 21.20 12.70
CA VAL A 304 -7.04 21.18 11.24
C VAL A 304 -8.44 21.35 10.69
N VAL A 305 -8.63 22.14 9.65
CA VAL A 305 -9.95 22.46 9.11
C VAL A 305 -9.96 22.33 7.60
N PHE A 306 -11.11 22.00 7.03
CA PHE A 306 -11.29 22.14 5.60
C PHE A 306 -11.28 23.61 5.19
N GLU A 307 -10.77 23.88 4.00
CA GLU A 307 -10.84 25.22 3.40
C GLU A 307 -12.29 25.59 3.05
N ASP A 308 -13.04 24.65 2.48
CA ASP A 308 -14.47 24.77 2.29
C ASP A 308 -15.19 24.39 3.59
N PRO A 309 -15.98 25.30 4.20
CA PRO A 309 -16.70 25.02 5.44
C PRO A 309 -17.80 23.94 5.29
N GLN A 310 -18.21 23.62 4.08
CA GLN A 310 -19.23 22.59 3.80
C GLN A 310 -18.80 21.62 2.69
N PRO A 311 -17.76 20.79 2.90
CA PRO A 311 -17.36 19.82 1.91
C PRO A 311 -18.50 18.82 1.65
N THR A 312 -18.97 18.76 0.42
CA THR A 312 -20.15 17.96 0.04
C THR A 312 -19.93 16.46 0.13
N LYS A 313 -18.68 15.97 0.14
CA LYS A 313 -18.36 14.54 0.37
C LYS A 313 -16.90 14.35 0.81
N GLY A 314 -16.72 13.85 2.04
CA GLY A 314 -15.52 13.13 2.48
C GLY A 314 -14.24 13.94 2.57
N TYR A 315 -13.14 13.23 2.73
CA TYR A 315 -11.82 13.71 3.10
C TYR A 315 -10.94 14.18 1.91
N ASN A 316 -11.48 14.30 0.70
CA ASN A 316 -10.72 14.66 -0.51
C ASN A 316 -10.72 16.16 -0.82
N HIS A 317 -10.94 17.00 0.16
CA HIS A 317 -10.97 18.46 0.02
C HIS A 317 -9.68 19.09 0.51
N PRO A 318 -9.32 20.29 0.00
CA PRO A 318 -8.23 21.10 0.54
C PRO A 318 -8.47 21.42 2.02
N TRP A 319 -7.41 21.48 2.81
CA TRP A 319 -7.46 21.73 4.23
C TRP A 319 -6.24 22.54 4.70
N ARG A 320 -6.29 23.07 5.91
CA ARG A 320 -5.19 23.83 6.51
C ARG A 320 -4.93 23.49 7.96
N ILE A 321 -3.72 23.74 8.42
CA ILE A 321 -3.36 23.80 9.83
C ILE A 321 -3.73 25.20 10.34
N ASN A 322 -4.61 25.28 11.34
CA ASN A 322 -5.19 26.54 11.77
C ASN A 322 -4.25 27.38 12.64
N ASN A 323 -3.35 26.74 13.39
CA ASN A 323 -2.40 27.42 14.26
C ASN A 323 -0.98 26.90 13.99
N LEU A 324 -0.23 27.70 13.23
CA LEU A 324 1.13 27.36 12.82
C LEU A 324 2.12 27.41 13.99
N ASP A 325 1.93 28.31 14.97
CA ASP A 325 2.79 28.37 16.17
C ASP A 325 2.65 27.10 17.02
N ALA A 326 1.41 26.62 17.19
CA ALA A 326 1.19 25.36 17.89
C ALA A 326 1.74 24.16 17.10
N PHE A 327 1.70 24.22 15.77
CA PHE A 327 2.31 23.21 14.93
C PHE A 327 3.84 23.23 15.05
N ALA A 328 4.47 24.40 15.00
CA ALA A 328 5.92 24.53 15.16
C ALA A 328 6.40 23.97 16.50
N LYS A 329 5.71 24.30 17.60
CA LYS A 329 6.02 23.77 18.94
C LYS A 329 5.90 22.26 18.99
N TRP A 330 4.86 21.68 18.39
CA TRP A 330 4.69 20.24 18.33
C TRP A 330 5.78 19.59 17.46
N ALA A 331 6.02 20.11 16.26
CA ALA A 331 7.03 19.56 15.33
C ALA A 331 8.44 19.56 15.94
N ALA A 332 8.77 20.53 16.78
CA ALA A 332 10.04 20.58 17.50
C ALA A 332 10.19 19.44 18.52
N THR A 333 9.08 18.83 19.01
CA THR A 333 9.11 17.71 19.95
C THR A 333 9.30 16.35 19.27
N ILE A 334 8.99 16.25 17.98
CA ILE A 334 9.22 15.06 17.18
C ILE A 334 10.73 14.93 16.93
#